data_01d326daa2bfe1f3d7a986a2bb527526
#
_entry.id   01d326daa2bfe1f3d7a986a2bb527526
#
_cell.length_a   1.000
_cell.length_b   1.000
_cell.length_c   1.000
_cell.angle_alpha   90.00
_cell.angle_beta   90.00
_cell.angle_gamma   90.00
#
_symmetry.space_group_name_H-M   'P 1'
#
loop_
_entity.id
_entity.type
_entity.pdbx_description
1 polymer ?
#
loop_
_entity_poly.entity_id
_entity_poly.type
_entity_poly.pdbx_seq_one_letter_code
_entity_poly.pdbx_strand_id
1 'polypeptide(L)'
;YRIRDIATVSNVFVIGGEQGDLYKINNVPHGTVSKVWYHSPTLSMNRRMTVYTPAGYESSNKRYPVIYLLHGMGGDENAWSELGRATQILDNLIAQGKAEPMIVVMTNGNADLEAAPGESSLGYAVPTTKLPKTMEGSFESHFPEVVKFIDQNYRTKANKKNRAIAGLSMGGFHSLHISKQYPDMFNYVGLFSAAIWPNKNATSTIYQNAEEKLATQFAK
;
A
#
# COMPACT_ATOMS: atom_id res chain seq x y z
N TYR A 1 12.91 2.60 -19.03
CA TYR A 1 11.70 2.10 -18.35
C TYR A 1 10.53 3.00 -18.64
N ARG A 2 9.45 2.44 -19.17
CA ARG A 2 8.18 3.18 -19.32
C ARG A 2 7.28 2.79 -18.17
N ILE A 3 6.89 3.76 -17.38
CA ILE A 3 5.96 3.59 -16.28
C ILE A 3 4.63 4.19 -16.73
N ARG A 4 3.57 3.41 -16.65
CA ARG A 4 2.22 3.89 -16.91
C ARG A 4 1.63 4.40 -15.61
N ASP A 5 1.46 5.68 -15.55
CA ASP A 5 0.56 6.35 -14.63
C ASP A 5 -0.72 6.73 -15.41
N ILE A 6 -1.85 6.89 -14.72
CA ILE A 6 -3.13 7.31 -15.33
C ILE A 6 -2.97 8.60 -16.16
N ALA A 7 -2.05 9.47 -15.79
CA ALA A 7 -1.88 10.76 -16.44
C ALA A 7 -0.73 10.80 -17.45
N THR A 8 0.31 9.99 -17.32
CA THR A 8 1.54 10.14 -18.11
C THR A 8 2.31 8.84 -18.25
N VAL A 9 2.97 8.69 -19.40
CA VAL A 9 4.03 7.69 -19.58
C VAL A 9 5.35 8.40 -19.25
N SER A 10 6.00 8.01 -18.16
CA SER A 10 7.26 8.59 -17.74
C SER A 10 8.44 7.70 -18.07
N ASN A 11 9.56 8.31 -18.46
CA ASN A 11 10.85 7.63 -18.53
C ASN A 11 11.57 7.86 -17.20
N VAL A 12 12.07 6.78 -16.58
CA VAL A 12 12.83 6.87 -15.35
C VAL A 12 14.30 6.63 -15.63
N PHE A 13 15.13 7.56 -15.19
CA PHE A 13 16.58 7.45 -15.24
C PHE A 13 17.11 7.40 -13.80
N VAL A 14 17.81 6.33 -13.45
CA VAL A 14 18.39 6.15 -12.12
C VAL A 14 19.87 6.51 -12.18
N ILE A 15 20.27 7.53 -11.43
CA ILE A 15 21.68 7.92 -11.28
C ILE A 15 22.38 6.90 -10.36
N GLY A 16 23.59 6.48 -10.74
CA GLY A 16 24.38 5.56 -9.93
C GLY A 16 24.79 6.15 -8.57
N GLY A 17 25.11 5.29 -7.61
CA GLY A 17 25.49 5.62 -6.23
C GLY A 17 24.87 4.65 -5.23
N GLU A 18 25.30 4.68 -3.97
CA GLU A 18 24.84 3.72 -2.94
C GLU A 18 23.32 3.59 -2.87
N GLN A 19 22.58 4.69 -2.94
CA GLN A 19 21.12 4.66 -2.92
C GLN A 19 20.55 4.18 -4.26
N GLY A 20 21.17 4.55 -5.39
CA GLY A 20 20.79 4.08 -6.72
C GLY A 20 20.99 2.57 -6.87
N ASP A 21 21.98 2.01 -6.18
CA ASP A 21 22.27 0.58 -6.20
C ASP A 21 21.17 -0.26 -5.54
N LEU A 22 20.40 0.30 -4.61
CA LEU A 22 19.23 -0.37 -4.05
C LEU A 22 18.12 -0.60 -5.08
N TYR A 23 18.04 0.21 -6.13
CA TYR A 23 17.08 0.07 -7.22
C TYR A 23 17.39 -1.07 -8.18
N LYS A 24 18.65 -1.53 -8.20
CA LYS A 24 19.12 -2.57 -9.12
C LYS A 24 18.68 -3.95 -8.67
N ILE A 25 18.59 -4.87 -9.61
CA ILE A 25 18.52 -6.29 -9.31
C ILE A 25 19.97 -6.72 -9.05
N ASN A 26 20.30 -6.95 -7.79
CA ASN A 26 21.61 -7.41 -7.37
C ASN A 26 21.60 -8.94 -7.19
N ASN A 27 22.78 -9.56 -7.12
CA ASN A 27 22.89 -11.00 -6.88
C ASN A 27 22.70 -11.31 -5.39
N VAL A 28 21.45 -11.21 -4.93
CA VAL A 28 21.01 -11.48 -3.56
C VAL A 28 19.78 -12.38 -3.60
N PRO A 29 19.41 -13.05 -2.49
CA PRO A 29 18.13 -13.77 -2.43
C PRO A 29 16.96 -12.83 -2.68
N HIS A 30 16.05 -13.20 -3.59
CA HIS A 30 14.88 -12.40 -3.95
C HIS A 30 13.60 -12.96 -3.33
N GLY A 31 12.72 -12.04 -2.93
CA GLY A 31 11.35 -12.37 -2.52
C GLY A 31 10.43 -12.64 -3.72
N THR A 32 9.21 -13.04 -3.41
CA THR A 32 8.17 -13.32 -4.42
C THR A 32 7.13 -12.22 -4.43
N VAL A 33 6.71 -11.80 -5.62
CA VAL A 33 5.63 -10.84 -5.85
C VAL A 33 4.43 -11.56 -6.43
N SER A 34 3.30 -11.48 -5.76
CA SER A 34 2.05 -12.11 -6.19
C SER A 34 0.94 -11.07 -6.36
N LYS A 35 0.12 -11.23 -7.38
CA LYS A 35 -1.14 -10.49 -7.56
C LYS A 35 -2.26 -11.31 -6.94
N VAL A 36 -2.94 -10.76 -5.94
CA VAL A 36 -3.87 -11.50 -5.10
C VAL A 36 -5.24 -10.86 -5.15
N TRP A 37 -6.25 -11.64 -5.49
CA TRP A 37 -7.64 -11.23 -5.46
C TRP A 37 -8.28 -11.53 -4.11
N TYR A 38 -9.10 -10.62 -3.63
CA TYR A 38 -9.93 -10.78 -2.44
C TYR A 38 -11.29 -10.13 -2.66
N HIS A 39 -12.29 -10.63 -1.98
CA HIS A 39 -13.61 -10.01 -1.98
C HIS A 39 -13.70 -8.96 -0.87
N SER A 40 -14.21 -7.76 -1.21
CA SER A 40 -14.52 -6.70 -0.26
C SER A 40 -16.03 -6.58 -0.09
N PRO A 41 -16.60 -7.04 1.02
CA PRO A 41 -18.01 -6.84 1.33
C PRO A 41 -18.40 -5.36 1.41
N THR A 42 -17.57 -4.53 2.02
CA THR A 42 -17.82 -3.07 2.16
C THR A 42 -17.94 -2.38 0.81
N LEU A 43 -17.10 -2.75 -0.16
CA LEU A 43 -17.12 -2.17 -1.52
C LEU A 43 -17.98 -2.98 -2.48
N SER A 44 -18.53 -4.13 -2.05
CA SER A 44 -19.36 -5.05 -2.84
C SER A 44 -18.72 -5.48 -4.16
N MET A 45 -17.39 -5.67 -4.16
CA MET A 45 -16.64 -6.07 -5.36
C MET A 45 -15.41 -6.92 -5.00
N ASN A 46 -14.90 -7.64 -6.01
CA ASN A 46 -13.58 -8.24 -5.92
C ASN A 46 -12.52 -7.16 -6.12
N ARG A 47 -11.45 -7.25 -5.34
CA ARG A 47 -10.34 -6.30 -5.38
C ARG A 47 -9.03 -7.04 -5.54
N ARG A 48 -8.07 -6.41 -6.18
CA ARG A 48 -6.72 -6.94 -6.29
C ARG A 48 -5.72 -6.13 -5.48
N MET A 49 -4.74 -6.82 -4.92
CA MET A 49 -3.57 -6.23 -4.29
C MET A 49 -2.32 -6.94 -4.80
N THR A 50 -1.18 -6.28 -4.68
CA THR A 50 0.14 -6.87 -4.91
C THR A 50 0.78 -7.17 -3.56
N VAL A 51 1.24 -8.41 -3.38
CA VAL A 51 1.84 -8.87 -2.12
C VAL A 51 3.26 -9.35 -2.40
N TYR A 52 4.22 -8.82 -1.66
CA TYR A 52 5.59 -9.30 -1.61
C TYR A 52 5.79 -10.15 -0.36
N THR A 53 6.40 -11.31 -0.53
CA THR A 53 6.89 -12.16 0.56
C THR A 53 8.41 -12.26 0.47
N PRO A 54 9.15 -12.19 1.61
CA PRO A 54 10.61 -12.15 1.57
C PRO A 54 11.22 -13.48 1.11
N ALA A 55 12.47 -13.44 0.66
CA ALA A 55 13.22 -14.64 0.27
C ALA A 55 13.18 -15.71 1.37
N GLY A 56 12.97 -16.96 0.99
CA GLY A 56 12.84 -18.08 1.92
C GLY A 56 11.49 -18.19 2.62
N TYR A 57 10.52 -17.35 2.26
CA TYR A 57 9.16 -17.43 2.83
C TYR A 57 8.57 -18.84 2.65
N GLU A 58 8.56 -19.39 1.45
CA GLU A 58 7.93 -20.71 1.17
C GLU A 58 8.59 -21.89 1.89
N SER A 59 9.89 -21.81 2.12
CA SER A 59 10.66 -22.86 2.81
C SER A 59 10.72 -22.71 4.34
N SER A 60 9.97 -21.76 4.91
CA SER A 60 10.03 -21.40 6.33
C SER A 60 8.64 -21.36 6.96
N ASN A 61 8.54 -21.78 8.22
CA ASN A 61 7.33 -21.61 9.03
C ASN A 61 7.35 -20.31 9.88
N LYS A 62 8.30 -19.42 9.65
CA LYS A 62 8.41 -18.14 10.38
C LYS A 62 7.20 -17.25 10.10
N ARG A 63 6.86 -16.43 11.07
CA ARG A 63 5.88 -15.34 10.93
C ARG A 63 6.60 -14.01 10.78
N TYR A 64 6.06 -13.15 9.96
CA TYR A 64 6.69 -11.92 9.52
C TYR A 64 5.88 -10.68 9.92
N PRO A 65 6.52 -9.54 10.22
CA PRO A 65 5.85 -8.26 10.31
C PRO A 65 5.29 -7.88 8.93
N VAL A 66 4.31 -6.99 8.92
CA VAL A 66 3.64 -6.55 7.70
C VAL A 66 3.71 -5.04 7.55
N ILE A 67 4.08 -4.57 6.37
CA ILE A 67 3.90 -3.18 5.98
C ILE A 67 2.89 -3.07 4.84
N TYR A 68 1.94 -2.15 4.98
CA TYR A 68 0.97 -1.78 3.96
C TYR A 68 1.45 -0.50 3.30
N LEU A 69 1.73 -0.55 1.98
CA LEU A 69 2.20 0.59 1.18
C LEU A 69 1.10 1.10 0.27
N LEU A 70 0.72 2.36 0.46
CA LEU A 70 -0.36 3.01 -0.24
C LEU A 70 0.19 4.00 -1.28
N HIS A 71 -0.28 3.87 -2.53
CA HIS A 71 0.19 4.69 -3.64
C HIS A 71 -0.39 6.11 -3.63
N GLY A 72 0.24 7.02 -4.38
CA GLY A 72 -0.25 8.36 -4.63
C GLY A 72 -1.36 8.40 -5.70
N MET A 73 -1.96 9.59 -5.89
CA MET A 73 -2.97 9.79 -6.93
C MET A 73 -2.42 9.37 -8.30
N GLY A 74 -3.24 8.69 -9.08
CA GLY A 74 -2.87 8.20 -10.41
C GLY A 74 -2.24 6.82 -10.41
N GLY A 75 -1.81 6.29 -9.27
CA GLY A 75 -1.28 4.94 -9.16
C GLY A 75 -2.35 3.87 -8.93
N ASP A 76 -1.89 2.65 -8.78
CA ASP A 76 -2.66 1.46 -8.46
C ASP A 76 -1.84 0.48 -7.59
N GLU A 77 -2.29 -0.76 -7.43
CA GLU A 77 -1.61 -1.78 -6.63
C GLU A 77 -0.22 -2.20 -7.15
N ASN A 78 0.17 -1.75 -8.36
CA ASN A 78 1.48 -2.03 -8.93
C ASN A 78 2.49 -0.88 -8.73
N ALA A 79 2.02 0.31 -8.36
CA ALA A 79 2.85 1.52 -8.34
C ALA A 79 4.12 1.38 -7.49
N TRP A 80 4.01 0.81 -6.29
CA TRP A 80 5.17 0.62 -5.42
C TRP A 80 6.15 -0.45 -5.91
N SER A 81 5.66 -1.52 -6.53
CA SER A 81 6.52 -2.58 -7.07
C SER A 81 7.18 -2.17 -8.39
N GLU A 82 6.47 -1.48 -9.27
CA GLU A 82 6.97 -1.14 -10.60
C GLU A 82 7.68 0.21 -10.64
N LEU A 83 7.02 1.28 -10.19
CA LEU A 83 7.59 2.62 -10.14
C LEU A 83 8.55 2.79 -8.96
N GLY A 84 8.09 2.45 -7.77
CA GLY A 84 8.86 2.59 -6.53
C GLY A 84 9.98 1.57 -6.37
N ARG A 85 9.92 0.46 -7.13
CA ARG A 85 10.87 -0.67 -7.03
C ARG A 85 11.05 -1.18 -5.60
N ALA A 86 9.98 -1.10 -4.80
CA ALA A 86 10.01 -1.44 -3.38
C ALA A 86 10.51 -2.86 -3.12
N THR A 87 10.23 -3.79 -4.03
CA THR A 87 10.66 -5.19 -3.91
C THR A 87 12.17 -5.33 -4.05
N GLN A 88 12.80 -4.67 -5.04
CA GLN A 88 14.25 -4.68 -5.23
C GLN A 88 14.96 -3.99 -4.06
N ILE A 89 14.43 -2.86 -3.60
CA ILE A 89 14.98 -2.14 -2.45
C ILE A 89 14.95 -3.03 -1.21
N LEU A 90 13.84 -3.74 -0.97
CA LEU A 90 13.71 -4.63 0.18
C LEU A 90 14.63 -5.83 0.11
N ASP A 91 14.73 -6.50 -1.05
CA ASP A 91 15.66 -7.61 -1.24
C ASP A 91 17.09 -7.18 -0.89
N ASN A 92 17.51 -6.04 -1.41
CA ASN A 92 18.85 -5.50 -1.17
C ASN A 92 19.06 -5.10 0.30
N LEU A 93 18.10 -4.44 0.94
CA LEU A 93 18.18 -4.02 2.34
C LEU A 93 18.17 -5.23 3.29
N ILE A 94 17.34 -6.24 3.02
CA ILE A 94 17.28 -7.48 3.80
C ILE A 94 18.61 -8.24 3.68
N ALA A 95 19.14 -8.36 2.48
CA ALA A 95 20.44 -9.03 2.25
C ALA A 95 21.60 -8.29 2.93
N GLN A 96 21.53 -6.96 3.08
CA GLN A 96 22.51 -6.15 3.80
C GLN A 96 22.29 -6.15 5.33
N GLY A 97 21.25 -6.84 5.85
CA GLY A 97 20.89 -6.79 7.27
C GLY A 97 20.36 -5.43 7.75
N LYS A 98 20.01 -4.53 6.82
CA LYS A 98 19.48 -3.18 7.12
C LYS A 98 17.95 -3.15 7.27
N ALA A 99 17.27 -4.20 6.83
CA ALA A 99 15.84 -4.39 7.02
C ALA A 99 15.54 -5.80 7.53
N GLU A 100 14.56 -5.93 8.43
CA GLU A 100 14.02 -7.23 8.83
C GLU A 100 13.20 -7.81 7.67
N PRO A 101 13.27 -9.12 7.40
CA PRO A 101 12.37 -9.77 6.45
C PRO A 101 10.91 -9.52 6.81
N MET A 102 10.12 -9.02 5.86
CA MET A 102 8.73 -8.61 6.08
C MET A 102 7.84 -8.92 4.88
N ILE A 103 6.54 -9.03 5.13
CA ILE A 103 5.52 -9.05 4.08
C ILE A 103 5.17 -7.61 3.73
N VAL A 104 5.05 -7.31 2.42
CA VAL A 104 4.59 -5.99 1.96
C VAL A 104 3.31 -6.14 1.17
N VAL A 105 2.30 -5.36 1.55
CA VAL A 105 0.99 -5.36 0.92
C VAL A 105 0.79 -4.01 0.23
N MET A 106 0.62 -4.03 -1.07
CA MET A 106 0.42 -2.86 -1.91
C MET A 106 -1.01 -2.90 -2.45
N THR A 107 -1.85 -1.99 -1.98
CA THR A 107 -3.28 -1.97 -2.29
C THR A 107 -3.59 -0.96 -3.38
N ASN A 108 -4.74 -1.09 -4.02
CA ASN A 108 -5.29 -0.08 -4.90
C ASN A 108 -6.18 0.89 -4.08
N GLY A 109 -5.79 2.16 -3.99
CA GLY A 109 -6.51 3.21 -3.27
C GLY A 109 -7.74 3.77 -4.01
N ASN A 110 -8.01 3.29 -5.21
CA ASN A 110 -9.17 3.69 -6.01
C ASN A 110 -10.36 2.80 -5.65
N ALA A 111 -11.28 3.29 -4.83
CA ALA A 111 -12.30 2.48 -4.19
C ALA A 111 -13.38 1.90 -5.14
N ASP A 112 -13.50 2.44 -6.35
CA ASP A 112 -14.44 1.99 -7.39
C ASP A 112 -13.80 1.13 -8.49
N LEU A 113 -12.53 0.75 -8.34
CA LEU A 113 -11.83 -0.11 -9.27
C LEU A 113 -11.48 -1.46 -8.61
N GLU A 114 -11.68 -2.54 -9.34
CA GLU A 114 -11.30 -3.87 -8.88
C GLU A 114 -9.78 -4.07 -8.86
N ALA A 115 -9.09 -3.52 -9.88
CA ALA A 115 -7.66 -3.65 -10.09
C ALA A 115 -7.12 -2.46 -10.89
N ALA A 116 -5.86 -2.54 -11.28
CA ALA A 116 -5.23 -1.59 -12.20
C ALA A 116 -6.09 -1.36 -13.47
N PRO A 117 -6.03 -0.17 -14.08
CA PRO A 117 -6.85 0.15 -15.26
C PRO A 117 -6.74 -0.91 -16.38
N GLY A 118 -7.90 -1.32 -16.89
CA GLY A 118 -8.01 -2.34 -17.93
C GLY A 118 -8.10 -3.79 -17.43
N GLU A 119 -8.03 -4.02 -16.12
CA GLU A 119 -8.13 -5.34 -15.52
C GLU A 119 -9.34 -5.45 -14.57
N SER A 120 -9.99 -6.60 -14.55
CA SER A 120 -11.09 -6.91 -13.64
C SER A 120 -11.09 -8.39 -13.26
N SER A 121 -11.88 -8.74 -12.25
CA SER A 121 -12.08 -10.14 -11.83
C SER A 121 -12.79 -11.00 -12.89
N LEU A 122 -13.43 -10.38 -13.88
CA LEU A 122 -14.07 -11.03 -15.01
C LEU A 122 -13.16 -11.08 -16.24
N GLY A 123 -11.90 -10.64 -16.13
CA GLY A 123 -10.92 -10.59 -17.21
C GLY A 123 -10.60 -9.15 -17.59
N TYR A 124 -10.95 -8.74 -18.81
CA TYR A 124 -10.62 -7.43 -19.32
C TYR A 124 -11.72 -6.41 -18.97
N ALA A 125 -11.32 -5.26 -18.43
CA ALA A 125 -12.23 -4.13 -18.25
C ALA A 125 -11.90 -3.01 -19.23
N VAL A 126 -12.92 -2.36 -19.77
CA VAL A 126 -12.72 -1.18 -20.63
C VAL A 126 -12.17 -0.04 -19.78
N PRO A 127 -11.00 0.53 -20.12
CA PRO A 127 -10.46 1.67 -19.38
C PRO A 127 -11.44 2.84 -19.40
N THR A 128 -11.64 3.46 -18.26
CA THR A 128 -12.46 4.66 -18.13
C THR A 128 -11.58 5.90 -18.09
N THR A 129 -12.07 7.01 -18.66
CA THR A 129 -11.45 8.34 -18.50
C THR A 129 -11.94 9.08 -17.26
N LYS A 130 -12.90 8.51 -16.54
CA LYS A 130 -13.36 9.08 -15.26
C LYS A 130 -12.27 8.91 -14.21
N LEU A 131 -12.05 9.96 -13.42
CA LEU A 131 -11.18 9.85 -12.25
C LEU A 131 -11.80 8.85 -11.27
N PRO A 132 -11.01 7.90 -10.76
CA PRO A 132 -11.49 6.95 -9.78
C PRO A 132 -11.92 7.65 -8.48
N LYS A 133 -12.90 7.10 -7.81
CA LYS A 133 -13.29 7.55 -6.48
C LYS A 133 -12.20 7.22 -5.49
N THR A 134 -11.79 8.23 -4.76
CA THR A 134 -10.80 8.12 -3.70
C THR A 134 -10.96 9.27 -2.71
N MET A 135 -10.35 9.19 -1.52
CA MET A 135 -10.38 10.23 -0.49
C MET A 135 -11.80 10.65 -0.04
N GLU A 136 -12.77 9.74 -0.12
CA GLU A 136 -14.16 9.93 0.31
C GLU A 136 -14.57 9.03 1.48
N GLY A 137 -13.64 8.23 1.99
CA GLY A 137 -13.80 7.39 3.17
C GLY A 137 -14.11 5.93 2.91
N SER A 138 -14.55 5.57 1.71
CA SER A 138 -14.87 4.16 1.39
C SER A 138 -13.64 3.26 1.36
N PHE A 139 -12.50 3.76 0.87
CA PHE A 139 -11.23 3.03 0.91
C PHE A 139 -10.77 2.77 2.35
N GLU A 140 -10.83 3.78 3.22
CA GLU A 140 -10.44 3.65 4.62
C GLU A 140 -11.36 2.70 5.39
N SER A 141 -12.66 2.75 5.12
CA SER A 141 -13.66 1.91 5.79
C SER A 141 -13.50 0.43 5.49
N HIS A 142 -13.06 0.07 4.27
CA HIS A 142 -12.85 -1.33 3.91
C HIS A 142 -11.49 -1.88 4.36
N PHE A 143 -10.55 -1.05 4.78
CA PHE A 143 -9.16 -1.46 5.05
C PHE A 143 -9.00 -2.58 6.09
N PRO A 144 -9.84 -2.70 7.14
CA PRO A 144 -9.81 -3.86 8.03
C PRO A 144 -10.00 -5.20 7.32
N GLU A 145 -10.73 -5.24 6.21
CA GLU A 145 -10.91 -6.45 5.39
C GLU A 145 -9.60 -6.90 4.75
N VAL A 146 -8.78 -5.93 4.28
CA VAL A 146 -7.44 -6.19 3.75
C VAL A 146 -6.55 -6.81 4.82
N VAL A 147 -6.52 -6.19 6.02
CA VAL A 147 -5.70 -6.70 7.14
C VAL A 147 -6.14 -8.09 7.55
N LYS A 148 -7.44 -8.32 7.68
CA LYS A 148 -8.00 -9.64 8.01
C LYS A 148 -7.64 -10.69 6.97
N PHE A 149 -7.78 -10.36 5.68
CA PHE A 149 -7.43 -11.27 4.60
C PHE A 149 -5.94 -11.66 4.64
N ILE A 150 -5.06 -10.69 4.83
CA ILE A 150 -3.61 -10.93 4.91
C ILE A 150 -3.26 -11.80 6.11
N ASP A 151 -3.82 -11.53 7.29
CA ASP A 151 -3.57 -12.32 8.49
C ASP A 151 -4.09 -13.76 8.38
N GLN A 152 -5.16 -13.99 7.62
CA GLN A 152 -5.72 -15.32 7.39
C GLN A 152 -4.97 -16.15 6.35
N ASN A 153 -4.36 -15.49 5.36
CA ASN A 153 -3.76 -16.18 4.21
C ASN A 153 -2.23 -16.19 4.22
N TYR A 154 -1.60 -15.39 5.08
CA TYR A 154 -0.14 -15.27 5.17
C TYR A 154 0.36 -15.51 6.60
N ARG A 155 1.60 -15.92 6.73
CA ARG A 155 2.26 -16.12 8.03
C ARG A 155 2.69 -14.78 8.63
N THR A 156 1.72 -14.04 9.13
CA THR A 156 1.93 -12.73 9.76
C THR A 156 2.14 -12.84 11.26
N LYS A 157 2.89 -11.90 11.83
CA LYS A 157 2.84 -11.58 13.26
C LYS A 157 1.61 -10.68 13.48
N ALA A 158 0.42 -11.29 13.60
CA ALA A 158 -0.90 -10.66 13.53
C ALA A 158 -1.23 -9.78 14.75
N ASN A 159 -0.41 -8.75 15.03
CA ASN A 159 -0.64 -7.80 16.11
C ASN A 159 -0.14 -6.39 15.74
N LYS A 160 -0.64 -5.37 16.42
CA LYS A 160 -0.34 -3.95 16.21
C LYS A 160 1.16 -3.66 16.14
N LYS A 161 1.97 -4.26 17.05
CA LYS A 161 3.42 -4.00 17.17
C LYS A 161 4.21 -4.42 15.93
N ASN A 162 3.65 -5.32 15.13
CA ASN A 162 4.26 -5.87 13.92
C ASN A 162 3.56 -5.41 12.65
N ARG A 163 2.75 -4.34 12.71
CA ARG A 163 2.12 -3.74 11.54
C ARG A 163 2.51 -2.29 11.36
N ALA A 164 2.86 -1.96 10.12
CA ALA A 164 3.10 -0.60 9.66
C ALA A 164 2.14 -0.27 8.51
N ILE A 165 1.74 0.98 8.41
CA ILE A 165 1.07 1.54 7.25
C ILE A 165 1.84 2.77 6.79
N ALA A 166 2.09 2.89 5.50
CA ALA A 166 2.77 4.05 4.95
C ALA A 166 2.24 4.37 3.56
N GLY A 167 2.30 5.63 3.16
CA GLY A 167 1.82 6.02 1.85
C GLY A 167 2.35 7.35 1.36
N LEU A 168 2.34 7.50 0.04
CA LEU A 168 2.79 8.69 -0.66
C LEU A 168 1.58 9.56 -1.04
N SER A 169 1.64 10.88 -0.76
CA SER A 169 0.63 11.86 -1.20
C SER A 169 -0.79 11.44 -0.77
N MET A 170 -1.66 11.06 -1.70
CA MET A 170 -2.97 10.46 -1.43
C MET A 170 -2.88 9.24 -0.50
N GLY A 171 -1.91 8.35 -0.74
CA GLY A 171 -1.66 7.19 0.14
C GLY A 171 -1.24 7.60 1.55
N GLY A 172 -0.53 8.72 1.71
CA GLY A 172 -0.24 9.32 3.01
C GLY A 172 -1.51 9.83 3.69
N PHE A 173 -2.41 10.47 2.95
CA PHE A 173 -3.74 10.85 3.44
C PHE A 173 -4.51 9.61 3.93
N HIS A 174 -4.60 8.56 3.14
CA HIS A 174 -5.25 7.32 3.54
C HIS A 174 -4.60 6.71 4.78
N SER A 175 -3.26 6.64 4.83
CA SER A 175 -2.52 6.09 5.98
C SER A 175 -2.86 6.83 7.28
N LEU A 176 -2.93 8.17 7.23
CA LEU A 176 -3.30 9.00 8.36
C LEU A 176 -4.73 8.71 8.83
N HIS A 177 -5.69 8.67 7.90
CA HIS A 177 -7.10 8.47 8.25
C HIS A 177 -7.41 7.06 8.71
N ILE A 178 -6.81 6.03 8.09
CA ILE A 178 -6.92 4.64 8.52
C ILE A 178 -6.35 4.47 9.93
N SER A 179 -5.14 4.99 10.20
CA SER A 179 -4.51 4.85 11.53
C SER A 179 -5.29 5.55 12.62
N LYS A 180 -5.92 6.67 12.30
CA LYS A 180 -6.80 7.40 13.21
C LYS A 180 -8.11 6.67 13.47
N GLN A 181 -8.73 6.11 12.43
CA GLN A 181 -10.00 5.38 12.56
C GLN A 181 -9.81 4.05 13.28
N TYR A 182 -8.66 3.41 13.09
CA TYR A 182 -8.33 2.11 13.67
C TYR A 182 -7.02 2.19 14.48
N PRO A 183 -7.03 2.89 15.64
CA PRO A 183 -5.80 3.19 16.42
C PRO A 183 -5.09 1.94 16.95
N ASP A 184 -5.79 0.82 17.06
CA ASP A 184 -5.23 -0.45 17.53
C ASP A 184 -4.73 -1.37 16.40
N MET A 185 -4.77 -0.90 15.15
CA MET A 185 -4.39 -1.72 14.01
C MET A 185 -2.90 -1.60 13.65
N PHE A 186 -2.31 -0.40 13.78
CA PHE A 186 -0.94 -0.11 13.36
C PHE A 186 -0.15 0.57 14.48
N ASN A 187 1.12 0.17 14.66
CA ASN A 187 2.04 0.82 15.58
C ASN A 187 2.97 1.83 14.89
N TYR A 188 3.11 1.70 13.57
CA TYR A 188 3.98 2.56 12.77
C TYR A 188 3.19 3.16 11.61
N VAL A 189 3.32 4.48 11.44
CA VAL A 189 2.64 5.23 10.38
C VAL A 189 3.67 6.07 9.64
N GLY A 190 3.84 5.84 8.34
CA GLY A 190 4.74 6.59 7.46
C GLY A 190 3.95 7.52 6.53
N LEU A 191 4.22 8.82 6.60
CA LEU A 191 3.55 9.83 5.80
C LEU A 191 4.54 10.46 4.82
N PHE A 192 4.57 9.98 3.58
CA PHE A 192 5.48 10.47 2.55
C PHE A 192 4.78 11.58 1.74
N SER A 193 5.18 12.83 1.94
CA SER A 193 4.55 13.99 1.28
C SER A 193 3.02 13.91 1.33
N ALA A 194 2.47 13.54 2.48
CA ALA A 194 1.05 13.28 2.64
C ALA A 194 0.21 14.53 2.38
N ALA A 195 -0.92 14.33 1.71
CA ALA A 195 -1.92 15.36 1.53
C ALA A 195 -2.66 15.57 2.87
N ILE A 196 -2.15 16.48 3.70
CA ILE A 196 -2.73 16.80 5.01
C ILE A 196 -3.43 18.16 4.89
N TRP A 197 -4.67 18.17 4.42
CA TRP A 197 -5.51 19.36 4.47
C TRP A 197 -6.85 19.04 5.12
N PRO A 198 -7.38 19.99 5.90
CA PRO A 198 -8.70 19.82 6.48
C PRO A 198 -9.73 19.86 5.34
N ASN A 199 -10.44 18.76 5.13
CA ASN A 199 -11.58 18.78 4.24
C ASN A 199 -12.82 19.23 5.00
N LYS A 200 -13.02 20.55 5.06
CA LYS A 200 -14.16 21.18 5.77
C LYS A 200 -15.51 20.80 5.18
N ASN A 201 -15.53 20.31 3.95
CA ASN A 201 -16.75 19.92 3.22
C ASN A 201 -16.88 18.40 3.06
N ALA A 202 -16.11 17.61 3.83
CA ALA A 202 -16.17 16.17 3.72
C ALA A 202 -17.55 15.63 4.16
N THR A 203 -18.20 14.91 3.29
CA THR A 203 -19.46 14.21 3.58
C THR A 203 -19.24 12.99 4.45
N SER A 204 -18.03 12.42 4.45
CA SER A 204 -17.68 11.27 5.27
C SER A 204 -17.33 11.67 6.69
N THR A 205 -17.93 10.98 7.66
CA THR A 205 -17.66 11.14 9.10
C THR A 205 -16.21 10.87 9.48
N ILE A 206 -15.47 10.11 8.65
CA ILE A 206 -14.04 9.83 8.84
C ILE A 206 -13.21 11.12 8.84
N TYR A 207 -13.58 12.08 8.00
CA TYR A 207 -12.81 13.33 7.82
C TYR A 207 -13.32 14.47 8.70
N GLN A 208 -14.50 14.32 9.32
CA GLN A 208 -15.04 15.33 10.21
C GLN A 208 -14.19 15.44 11.48
N ASN A 209 -13.90 16.67 11.89
CA ASN A 209 -13.10 17.00 13.08
C ASN A 209 -11.69 16.36 13.06
N ALA A 210 -11.09 16.23 11.86
CA ALA A 210 -9.78 15.60 11.69
C ALA A 210 -8.69 16.28 12.52
N GLU A 211 -8.67 17.62 12.56
CA GLU A 211 -7.67 18.41 13.28
C GLU A 211 -7.75 18.16 14.80
N GLU A 212 -8.93 18.24 15.37
CA GLU A 212 -9.15 18.05 16.81
C GLU A 212 -8.80 16.63 17.27
N LYS A 213 -9.21 15.63 16.48
CA LYS A 213 -8.92 14.23 16.77
C LYS A 213 -7.44 13.89 16.59
N LEU A 214 -6.74 14.50 15.62
CA LEU A 214 -5.30 14.35 15.44
C LEU A 214 -4.52 14.97 16.60
N ALA A 215 -4.86 16.18 17.00
CA ALA A 215 -4.23 16.83 18.15
C ALA A 215 -4.36 15.99 19.41
N THR A 216 -5.54 15.39 19.66
CA THR A 216 -5.78 14.54 20.83
C THR A 216 -5.04 13.20 20.75
N GLN A 217 -4.86 12.63 19.57
CA GLN A 217 -4.23 11.33 19.37
C GLN A 217 -2.70 11.37 19.45
N PHE A 218 -2.08 12.47 19.02
CA PHE A 218 -0.63 12.66 19.05
C PHE A 218 -0.13 13.43 20.26
N ALA A 219 -1.01 13.89 21.14
CA ALA A 219 -0.65 14.52 22.41
C ALA A 219 -0.35 13.52 23.55
N LYS A 220 -0.38 12.23 23.27
CA LYS A 220 -0.01 11.12 24.16
C LYS A 220 1.27 10.46 23.67
#